data_a17c822635db7f8a4ef9c9b6c241ebd0
#
_entry.id   a17c822635db7f8a4ef9c9b6c241ebd0
#
_cell.length_a   1.000
_cell.length_b   1.000
_cell.length_c   1.000
_cell.angle_alpha   90.00
_cell.angle_beta   90.00
_cell.angle_gamma   90.00
#
_symmetry.space_group_name_H-M   'P 1'
#
loop_
_entity.id
_entity.type
_entity.pdbx_description
1 polymer ?
#
loop_
_entity_poly.entity_id
_entity_poly.type
_entity_poly.pdbx_seq_one_letter_code
_entity_poly.pdbx_strand_id
1 'polypeptide(L)'
;DRSYGRGGQLREDKKWRYYYDSHGNLVLKTMRRSGPSLETGMRDEFLAWQSGDYAYTWQGNGMLRSVTRPDGKTVTFRYDALGRRIEKVFDGRVYRYLWDGDVILHEWDYAEADRPNTIVTETGEVTLDRPEPVENLITWVYDSDSYVPTAKIVGDKHYSIISDYIGRPV
;
A
#
# COMPACT_ATOMS: atom_id res chain seq x y z
N ASP A 1 -13.53 -21.84 13.54
CA ASP A 1 -13.09 -21.31 14.83
C ASP A 1 -12.03 -20.24 14.59
N ARG A 2 -12.00 -19.23 15.45
CA ARG A 2 -11.01 -18.17 15.48
C ARG A 2 -10.38 -18.13 16.86
N SER A 3 -9.07 -17.94 16.94
CA SER A 3 -8.38 -17.71 18.21
C SER A 3 -7.82 -16.29 18.24
N TYR A 4 -7.88 -15.67 19.41
CA TYR A 4 -7.44 -14.30 19.63
C TYR A 4 -6.38 -14.26 20.74
N GLY A 5 -5.41 -13.38 20.60
CA GLY A 5 -4.40 -13.08 21.60
C GLY A 5 -4.74 -11.87 22.45
N ARG A 6 -3.74 -11.36 23.17
CA ARG A 6 -3.87 -10.13 23.96
C ARG A 6 -4.27 -8.96 23.05
N GLY A 7 -5.11 -8.07 23.56
CA GLY A 7 -5.56 -6.89 22.79
C GLY A 7 -6.50 -7.21 21.61
N GLY A 8 -7.09 -8.41 21.56
CA GLY A 8 -8.03 -8.79 20.50
C GLY A 8 -7.38 -9.11 19.15
N GLN A 9 -6.06 -9.29 19.11
CA GLN A 9 -5.36 -9.68 17.89
C GLN A 9 -5.79 -11.07 17.43
N LEU A 10 -6.24 -11.19 16.17
CA LEU A 10 -6.55 -12.48 15.56
C LEU A 10 -5.27 -13.30 15.40
N ARG A 11 -5.15 -14.41 16.06
CA ARG A 11 -4.00 -15.31 16.04
C ARG A 11 -4.13 -16.41 14.99
N GLU A 12 -5.32 -16.94 14.87
CA GLU A 12 -5.59 -18.04 13.95
C GLU A 12 -7.07 -18.05 13.53
N ASP A 13 -7.33 -18.42 12.28
CA ASP A 13 -8.64 -18.80 11.77
C ASP A 13 -8.58 -20.18 11.09
N LYS A 14 -9.65 -20.57 10.37
CA LYS A 14 -9.74 -21.86 9.68
C LYS A 14 -8.59 -22.10 8.67
N LYS A 15 -8.03 -21.03 8.12
CA LYS A 15 -7.06 -21.10 7.01
C LYS A 15 -5.69 -20.56 7.40
N TRP A 16 -5.62 -19.48 8.16
CA TRP A 16 -4.44 -18.68 8.35
C TRP A 16 -4.01 -18.60 9.82
N ARG A 17 -2.69 -18.44 10.05
CA ARG A 17 -2.06 -17.97 11.27
C ARG A 17 -1.48 -16.59 11.04
N TYR A 18 -1.55 -15.75 12.07
CA TYR A 18 -1.18 -14.34 12.04
C TYR A 18 -0.14 -14.08 13.13
N TYR A 19 0.96 -13.46 12.74
CA TYR A 19 2.06 -13.13 13.63
C TYR A 19 2.29 -11.64 13.65
N TYR A 20 2.56 -11.11 14.82
CA TYR A 20 2.67 -9.67 15.04
C TYR A 20 4.01 -9.34 15.67
N ASP A 21 4.54 -8.14 15.38
CA ASP A 21 5.70 -7.59 16.07
C ASP A 21 5.35 -7.08 17.48
N SER A 22 6.36 -6.55 18.20
CA SER A 22 6.18 -5.99 19.54
C SER A 22 5.31 -4.73 19.59
N HIS A 23 5.10 -4.08 18.44
CA HIS A 23 4.24 -2.90 18.29
C HIS A 23 2.79 -3.27 17.93
N GLY A 24 2.52 -4.56 17.72
CA GLY A 24 1.20 -5.03 17.34
C GLY A 24 0.92 -5.01 15.84
N ASN A 25 1.91 -4.76 15.01
CA ASN A 25 1.76 -4.79 13.56
C ASN A 25 1.82 -6.23 13.04
N LEU A 26 0.96 -6.59 12.10
CA LEU A 26 0.99 -7.89 11.43
C LEU A 26 2.27 -7.99 10.58
N VAL A 27 3.12 -8.99 10.84
CA VAL A 27 4.38 -9.20 10.11
C VAL A 27 4.36 -10.42 9.20
N LEU A 28 3.57 -11.45 9.55
CA LEU A 28 3.43 -12.65 8.73
C LEU A 28 2.00 -13.21 8.82
N LYS A 29 1.49 -13.63 7.68
CA LYS A 29 0.24 -14.38 7.55
C LYS A 29 0.55 -15.64 6.75
N THR A 30 0.36 -16.83 7.35
CA THR A 30 0.78 -18.11 6.79
C THR A 30 -0.26 -19.19 6.95
N MET A 31 -0.30 -20.15 6.04
CA MET A 31 -1.06 -21.41 6.18
C MET A 31 -0.27 -22.51 6.90
N ARG A 32 1.02 -22.30 7.18
CA ARG A 32 1.86 -23.29 7.87
C ARG A 32 1.32 -23.58 9.27
N ARG A 33 1.01 -24.84 9.57
CA ARG A 33 0.47 -25.27 10.87
C ARG A 33 1.55 -25.80 11.81
N SER A 34 2.71 -26.20 11.28
CA SER A 34 3.89 -26.59 12.06
C SER A 34 4.74 -25.38 12.40
N GLY A 35 5.09 -25.20 13.64
CA GLY A 35 5.90 -24.08 14.13
C GLY A 35 5.81 -23.92 15.63
N PRO A 36 6.58 -23.00 16.22
CA PRO A 36 6.53 -22.74 17.65
C PRO A 36 5.14 -22.29 18.09
N SER A 37 4.79 -22.59 19.33
CA SER A 37 3.56 -22.12 19.95
C SER A 37 3.49 -20.58 19.84
N LEU A 38 2.30 -20.05 19.58
CA LEU A 38 2.04 -18.61 19.54
C LEU A 38 2.33 -17.89 20.88
N GLU A 39 2.59 -18.63 21.94
CA GLU A 39 2.81 -18.12 23.30
C GLU A 39 4.30 -18.07 23.71
N THR A 40 5.17 -18.81 23.02
CA THR A 40 6.61 -18.84 23.30
C THR A 40 7.36 -18.07 22.22
N GLY A 41 8.26 -17.15 22.64
CA GLY A 41 9.03 -16.25 21.77
C GLY A 41 9.49 -16.94 20.47
N MET A 42 9.04 -16.40 19.36
CA MET A 42 9.35 -16.93 18.04
C MET A 42 10.80 -16.64 17.70
N ARG A 43 11.46 -17.60 17.03
CA ARG A 43 12.75 -17.35 16.40
C ARG A 43 12.50 -16.53 15.13
N ASP A 44 13.37 -15.58 14.85
CA ASP A 44 13.32 -14.72 13.65
C ASP A 44 13.23 -15.53 12.35
N GLU A 45 13.90 -16.70 12.31
CA GLU A 45 13.85 -17.62 11.18
C GLU A 45 12.43 -18.12 10.83
N PHE A 46 11.55 -18.25 11.84
CA PHE A 46 10.17 -18.68 11.61
C PHE A 46 9.32 -17.58 10.96
N LEU A 47 9.67 -16.33 11.19
CA LEU A 47 9.00 -15.18 10.58
C LEU A 47 9.45 -14.91 9.15
N ALA A 48 10.46 -15.63 8.66
CA ALA A 48 10.89 -15.52 7.28
C ALA A 48 9.78 -15.95 6.33
N TRP A 49 9.52 -15.14 5.33
CA TRP A 49 8.56 -15.42 4.28
C TRP A 49 8.92 -16.72 3.54
N GLN A 50 7.91 -17.51 3.22
CA GLN A 50 8.01 -18.67 2.34
C GLN A 50 6.90 -18.61 1.29
N SER A 51 7.09 -19.29 0.16
CA SER A 51 6.06 -19.35 -0.89
C SER A 51 4.69 -19.75 -0.30
N GLY A 52 3.67 -18.99 -0.63
CA GLY A 52 2.33 -19.14 -0.08
C GLY A 52 2.00 -18.22 1.09
N ASP A 53 3.00 -17.56 1.70
CA ASP A 53 2.81 -16.62 2.80
C ASP A 53 2.57 -15.18 2.31
N TYR A 54 2.00 -14.35 3.21
CA TYR A 54 2.09 -12.90 3.12
C TYR A 54 3.03 -12.41 4.21
N ALA A 55 4.05 -11.61 3.85
CA ALA A 55 4.87 -10.88 4.82
C ALA A 55 4.64 -9.38 4.68
N TYR A 56 4.73 -8.68 5.80
CA TYR A 56 4.47 -7.25 5.90
C TYR A 56 5.65 -6.56 6.57
N THR A 57 6.05 -5.41 6.06
CA THR A 57 7.01 -4.52 6.72
C THR A 57 6.40 -3.17 6.98
N TRP A 58 6.81 -2.53 8.06
CA TRP A 58 6.22 -1.28 8.55
C TRP A 58 7.30 -0.21 8.69
N GLN A 59 6.90 1.02 8.56
CA GLN A 59 7.72 2.18 8.88
C GLN A 59 7.65 2.44 10.40
N GLY A 60 8.62 3.18 10.94
CA GLY A 60 8.65 3.51 12.37
C GLY A 60 7.44 4.32 12.86
N ASN A 61 6.71 4.97 11.95
CA ASN A 61 5.47 5.69 12.24
C ASN A 61 4.21 4.79 12.15
N GLY A 62 4.36 3.47 12.00
CA GLY A 62 3.24 2.53 11.91
C GLY A 62 2.57 2.42 10.53
N MET A 63 3.12 3.05 9.50
CA MET A 63 2.59 2.94 8.14
C MET A 63 3.14 1.71 7.42
N LEU A 64 2.31 1.06 6.61
CA LEU A 64 2.69 -0.12 5.85
C LEU A 64 3.74 0.24 4.78
N ARG A 65 4.94 -0.35 4.89
CA ARG A 65 6.04 -0.12 3.95
C ARG A 65 5.98 -1.05 2.75
N SER A 66 5.75 -2.34 3.00
CA SER A 66 5.66 -3.32 1.92
C SER A 66 4.82 -4.53 2.29
N VAL A 67 4.36 -5.23 1.25
CA VAL A 67 3.71 -6.54 1.35
C VAL A 67 4.37 -7.47 0.35
N THR A 68 4.97 -8.57 0.84
CA THR A 68 5.38 -9.68 -0.02
C THR A 68 4.23 -10.67 -0.10
N ARG A 69 3.79 -10.96 -1.31
CA ARG A 69 2.64 -11.81 -1.63
C ARG A 69 3.03 -13.29 -1.68
N PRO A 70 2.06 -14.23 -1.71
CA PRO A 70 2.31 -15.66 -1.81
C PRO A 70 3.14 -16.10 -3.03
N ASP A 71 3.08 -15.31 -4.11
CA ASP A 71 3.83 -15.52 -5.35
C ASP A 71 5.26 -14.95 -5.31
N GLY A 72 5.69 -14.38 -4.19
CA GLY A 72 6.99 -13.73 -4.00
C GLY A 72 7.06 -12.29 -4.50
N LYS A 73 6.06 -11.80 -5.23
CA LYS A 73 6.05 -10.40 -5.68
C LYS A 73 5.82 -9.46 -4.50
N THR A 74 6.57 -8.38 -4.47
CA THR A 74 6.48 -7.39 -3.40
C THR A 74 5.82 -6.10 -3.91
N VAL A 75 4.85 -5.63 -3.15
CA VAL A 75 4.26 -4.28 -3.31
C VAL A 75 4.93 -3.37 -2.30
N THR A 76 5.38 -2.20 -2.71
CA THR A 76 5.93 -1.18 -1.80
C THR A 76 5.08 0.08 -1.82
N PHE A 77 5.12 0.83 -0.72
CA PHE A 77 4.34 2.05 -0.54
C PHE A 77 5.19 3.19 0.00
N ARG A 78 4.89 4.42 -0.43
CA ARG A 78 5.41 5.66 0.13
C ARG A 78 4.27 6.60 0.47
N TYR A 79 4.51 7.43 1.47
CA TYR A 79 3.52 8.35 2.02
C TYR A 79 4.12 9.73 2.16
N ASP A 80 3.27 10.75 2.14
CA ASP A 80 3.65 12.11 2.50
C ASP A 80 3.67 12.32 4.04
N ALA A 81 3.99 13.52 4.46
CA ALA A 81 4.06 13.87 5.87
C ALA A 81 2.69 13.81 6.60
N LEU A 82 1.59 13.84 5.85
CA LEU A 82 0.22 13.73 6.38
C LEU A 82 -0.26 12.27 6.42
N GLY A 83 0.58 11.32 5.99
CA GLY A 83 0.23 9.89 5.97
C GLY A 83 -0.60 9.48 4.75
N ARG A 84 -0.76 10.33 3.74
CA ARG A 84 -1.47 9.99 2.51
C ARG A 84 -0.51 9.25 1.57
N ARG A 85 -0.98 8.16 0.97
CA ARG A 85 -0.15 7.37 0.05
C ARG A 85 0.11 8.12 -1.25
N ILE A 86 1.37 8.43 -1.53
CA ILE A 86 1.81 9.14 -2.74
C ILE A 86 2.41 8.22 -3.80
N GLU A 87 2.76 6.98 -3.43
CA GLU A 87 3.35 6.02 -4.36
C GLU A 87 3.01 4.59 -3.97
N LYS A 88 2.80 3.75 -4.98
CA LYS A 88 2.79 2.29 -4.90
C LYS A 88 3.67 1.76 -6.03
N VAL A 89 4.56 0.80 -5.73
CA VAL A 89 5.32 0.09 -6.77
C VAL A 89 4.90 -1.37 -6.74
N PHE A 90 4.59 -1.91 -7.90
CA PHE A 90 4.23 -3.30 -8.05
C PHE A 90 4.47 -3.79 -9.48
N ASP A 91 5.13 -4.92 -9.60
CA ASP A 91 5.33 -5.66 -10.86
C ASP A 91 5.95 -4.80 -11.98
N GLY A 92 7.00 -4.03 -11.64
CA GLY A 92 7.72 -3.16 -12.57
C GLY A 92 6.98 -1.88 -12.96
N ARG A 93 5.90 -1.53 -12.27
CA ARG A 93 5.18 -0.27 -12.46
C ARG A 93 5.15 0.57 -11.19
N VAL A 94 5.28 1.86 -11.37
CA VAL A 94 5.12 2.89 -10.36
C VAL A 94 3.75 3.52 -10.53
N TYR A 95 2.95 3.52 -9.47
CA TYR A 95 1.65 4.19 -9.39
C TYR A 95 1.79 5.40 -8.49
N ARG A 96 1.36 6.56 -8.95
CA ARG A 96 1.47 7.84 -8.26
C ARG A 96 0.10 8.39 -7.92
N TYR A 97 0.03 9.13 -6.82
CA TYR A 97 -1.19 9.74 -6.31
C TYR A 97 -0.90 11.19 -5.94
N LEU A 98 -1.66 12.11 -6.49
CA LEU A 98 -1.66 13.51 -6.11
C LEU A 98 -2.96 13.81 -5.36
N TRP A 99 -2.85 14.45 -4.22
CA TRP A 99 -3.96 14.74 -3.33
C TRP A 99 -4.32 16.23 -3.35
N ASP A 100 -5.60 16.51 -3.27
CA ASP A 100 -6.15 17.82 -2.94
C ASP A 100 -6.86 17.70 -1.59
N GLY A 101 -6.25 18.24 -0.54
CA GLY A 101 -6.69 17.99 0.84
C GLY A 101 -6.74 16.49 1.14
N ASP A 102 -7.93 15.98 1.43
CA ASP A 102 -8.17 14.58 1.83
C ASP A 102 -8.68 13.69 0.69
N VAL A 103 -8.76 14.21 -0.54
CA VAL A 103 -9.20 13.45 -1.72
C VAL A 103 -8.09 13.28 -2.74
N ILE A 104 -8.09 12.16 -3.46
CA ILE A 104 -7.16 11.93 -4.57
C ILE A 104 -7.63 12.74 -5.77
N LEU A 105 -6.83 13.71 -6.23
CA LEU A 105 -7.12 14.49 -7.42
C LEU A 105 -6.66 13.78 -8.69
N HIS A 106 -5.42 13.28 -8.69
CA HIS A 106 -4.84 12.59 -9.83
C HIS A 106 -4.21 11.26 -9.44
N GLU A 107 -4.36 10.30 -10.35
CA GLU A 107 -3.62 9.05 -10.34
C GLU A 107 -2.96 8.86 -11.71
N TRP A 108 -1.73 8.38 -11.74
CA TRP A 108 -1.05 7.99 -12.97
C TRP A 108 -0.10 6.84 -12.68
N ASP A 109 0.41 6.22 -13.73
CA ASP A 109 1.44 5.21 -13.60
C ASP A 109 2.48 5.33 -14.70
N TYR A 110 3.59 4.63 -14.56
CA TYR A 110 4.64 4.49 -15.56
C TYR A 110 5.52 3.27 -15.26
N ALA A 111 6.31 2.84 -16.24
CA ALA A 111 7.25 1.72 -16.04
C ALA A 111 8.33 2.11 -15.01
N GLU A 112 8.62 1.24 -14.05
CA GLU A 112 9.63 1.50 -13.01
C GLU A 112 11.03 1.74 -13.60
N ALA A 113 11.34 1.15 -14.76
CA ALA A 113 12.58 1.38 -15.50
C ALA A 113 12.75 2.84 -15.96
N ASP A 114 11.65 3.59 -16.12
CA ASP A 114 11.65 4.98 -16.52
C ASP A 114 11.65 5.96 -15.35
N ARG A 115 11.80 5.45 -14.13
CA ARG A 115 11.85 6.28 -12.91
C ARG A 115 13.02 7.27 -13.01
N PRO A 116 12.77 8.58 -12.81
CA PRO A 116 13.84 9.56 -12.69
C PRO A 116 14.71 9.32 -11.47
N ASN A 117 15.99 9.65 -11.57
CA ASN A 117 16.90 9.63 -10.42
C ASN A 117 16.82 10.95 -9.67
N THR A 118 16.94 10.87 -8.36
CA THR A 118 17.15 12.06 -7.53
C THR A 118 18.61 12.49 -7.67
N ILE A 119 18.83 13.75 -7.99
CA ILE A 119 20.15 14.37 -8.09
C ILE A 119 20.25 15.56 -7.14
N VAL A 120 21.47 15.91 -6.78
CA VAL A 120 21.77 17.15 -6.05
C VAL A 120 22.49 18.07 -7.02
N THR A 121 21.93 19.27 -7.20
CA THR A 121 22.54 20.28 -8.09
C THR A 121 23.80 20.88 -7.45
N GLU A 122 24.57 21.61 -8.22
CA GLU A 122 25.76 22.35 -7.73
C GLU A 122 25.41 23.35 -6.60
N THR A 123 24.16 23.84 -6.58
CA THR A 123 23.64 24.75 -5.54
C THR A 123 23.14 24.00 -4.30
N GLY A 124 23.20 22.65 -4.28
CA GLY A 124 22.73 21.84 -3.15
C GLY A 124 21.23 21.55 -3.17
N GLU A 125 20.52 21.94 -4.23
CA GLU A 125 19.09 21.64 -4.39
C GLU A 125 18.89 20.18 -4.79
N VAL A 126 17.93 19.51 -4.15
CA VAL A 126 17.53 18.14 -4.49
C VAL A 126 16.43 18.18 -5.54
N THR A 127 16.70 17.60 -6.71
CA THR A 127 15.76 17.58 -7.84
C THR A 127 15.80 16.24 -8.57
N LEU A 128 15.04 16.09 -9.65
CA LEU A 128 15.06 14.92 -10.52
C LEU A 128 15.94 15.21 -11.76
N ASP A 129 16.64 14.18 -12.25
CA ASP A 129 17.48 14.26 -13.46
C ASP A 129 16.67 14.50 -14.75
N ARG A 130 15.39 14.17 -14.73
CA ARG A 130 14.42 14.36 -15.79
C ARG A 130 12.99 14.46 -15.23
N PRO A 131 12.02 14.99 -15.99
CA PRO A 131 10.62 14.97 -15.58
C PRO A 131 10.12 13.55 -15.34
N GLU A 132 9.27 13.38 -14.33
CA GLU A 132 8.60 12.11 -14.06
C GLU A 132 7.61 11.79 -15.19
N PRO A 133 7.61 10.57 -15.77
CA PRO A 133 6.62 10.19 -16.76
C PRO A 133 5.21 10.21 -16.20
N VAL A 134 4.24 10.57 -17.05
CA VAL A 134 2.81 10.55 -16.69
C VAL A 134 2.08 9.76 -17.77
N GLU A 135 1.73 8.49 -17.44
CA GLU A 135 0.94 7.62 -18.31
C GLU A 135 -0.38 7.30 -17.63
N ASN A 136 -1.39 6.95 -18.40
CA ASN A 136 -2.69 6.51 -17.89
C ASN A 136 -3.30 7.46 -16.84
N LEU A 137 -3.12 8.77 -17.04
CA LEU A 137 -3.58 9.79 -16.10
C LEU A 137 -5.11 9.68 -15.91
N ILE A 138 -5.51 9.59 -14.64
CA ILE A 138 -6.89 9.67 -14.19
C ILE A 138 -7.02 10.94 -13.36
N THR A 139 -7.98 11.79 -13.70
CA THR A 139 -8.41 12.92 -12.87
C THR A 139 -9.76 12.59 -12.25
N TRP A 140 -9.84 12.68 -10.92
CA TRP A 140 -11.07 12.48 -10.16
C TRP A 140 -11.78 13.81 -9.97
N VAL A 141 -13.09 13.80 -10.10
CA VAL A 141 -13.95 14.98 -9.94
C VAL A 141 -14.86 14.75 -8.74
N TYR A 142 -14.95 15.76 -7.89
CA TYR A 142 -15.77 15.75 -6.68
C TYR A 142 -16.71 16.94 -6.68
N ASP A 143 -17.87 16.79 -6.07
CA ASP A 143 -18.72 17.92 -5.74
C ASP A 143 -18.14 18.68 -4.54
N SER A 144 -18.52 19.96 -4.39
CA SER A 144 -18.14 20.78 -3.24
C SER A 144 -18.50 20.06 -1.94
N ASP A 145 -17.53 20.02 -1.02
CA ASP A 145 -17.68 19.43 0.31
C ASP A 145 -17.96 17.92 0.33
N SER A 146 -17.64 17.19 -0.76
CA SER A 146 -17.82 15.75 -0.87
C SER A 146 -16.48 15.03 -0.97
N TYR A 147 -16.35 13.91 -0.26
CA TYR A 147 -15.25 12.95 -0.42
C TYR A 147 -15.57 11.81 -1.40
N VAL A 148 -16.78 11.83 -1.98
CA VAL A 148 -17.23 10.81 -2.93
C VAL A 148 -17.04 11.35 -4.34
N PRO A 149 -16.25 10.67 -5.19
CA PRO A 149 -16.04 11.12 -6.55
C PRO A 149 -17.33 10.98 -7.37
N THR A 150 -17.67 12.00 -8.13
CA THR A 150 -18.86 12.03 -9.01
C THR A 150 -18.51 11.68 -10.46
N ALA A 151 -17.25 11.90 -10.84
CA ALA A 151 -16.77 11.53 -12.17
C ALA A 151 -15.27 11.23 -12.16
N LYS A 152 -14.80 10.59 -13.23
CA LYS A 152 -13.37 10.49 -13.56
C LYS A 152 -13.13 10.83 -15.03
N ILE A 153 -12.00 11.44 -15.30
CA ILE A 153 -11.52 11.81 -16.64
C ILE A 153 -10.29 10.94 -16.95
N VAL A 154 -10.31 10.28 -18.10
CA VAL A 154 -9.19 9.47 -18.61
C VAL A 154 -8.93 9.87 -20.05
N GLY A 155 -7.84 10.62 -20.30
CA GLY A 155 -7.61 11.28 -21.59
C GLY A 155 -8.80 12.20 -21.93
N ASP A 156 -9.39 12.03 -23.10
CA ASP A 156 -10.55 12.81 -23.55
C ASP A 156 -11.91 12.22 -23.11
N LYS A 157 -11.92 11.12 -22.34
CA LYS A 157 -13.13 10.43 -21.91
C LYS A 157 -13.53 10.81 -20.50
N HIS A 158 -14.81 11.10 -20.35
CA HIS A 158 -15.44 11.43 -19.07
C HIS A 158 -16.38 10.29 -18.67
N TYR A 159 -16.26 9.83 -17.43
CA TYR A 159 -17.05 8.75 -16.86
C TYR A 159 -17.76 9.26 -15.61
N SER A 160 -19.08 9.22 -15.59
CA SER A 160 -19.84 9.44 -14.36
C SER A 160 -19.69 8.25 -13.42
N ILE A 161 -19.58 8.53 -12.13
CA ILE A 161 -19.50 7.53 -11.09
C ILE A 161 -20.87 7.47 -10.41
N ILE A 162 -21.48 6.29 -10.43
CA ILE A 162 -22.69 6.02 -9.69
C ILE A 162 -22.26 5.36 -8.36
N SER A 163 -22.69 5.95 -7.26
CA SER A 163 -22.41 5.45 -5.92
C SER A 163 -23.67 5.05 -5.20
N ASP A 164 -23.57 4.07 -4.31
CA ASP A 164 -24.64 3.73 -3.38
C ASP A 164 -24.84 4.85 -2.33
N TYR A 165 -25.83 4.64 -1.43
CA TYR A 165 -26.18 5.62 -0.40
C TYR A 165 -25.08 5.90 0.64
N ILE A 166 -24.03 5.08 0.69
CA ILE A 166 -22.86 5.28 1.56
C ILE A 166 -21.61 5.70 0.78
N GLY A 167 -21.78 6.09 -0.50
CA GLY A 167 -20.72 6.62 -1.34
C GLY A 167 -19.79 5.57 -1.97
N ARG A 168 -20.18 4.28 -2.01
CA ARG A 168 -19.40 3.27 -2.72
C ARG A 168 -19.80 3.24 -4.20
N PRO A 169 -18.83 3.25 -5.12
CA PRO A 169 -19.10 3.03 -6.53
C PRO A 169 -19.80 1.67 -6.76
N VAL A 170 -20.84 1.64 -7.57
CA VAL A 170 -21.63 0.46 -7.95
C VAL A 170 -21.44 0.14 -9.42
#